data_4b3c8deff607f176a71c1e4060fb6fde
#
_entry.id   4b3c8deff607f176a71c1e4060fb6fde
#
_cell.length_a   1.000
_cell.length_b   1.000
_cell.length_c   1.000
_cell.angle_alpha   90.00
_cell.angle_beta   90.00
_cell.angle_gamma   90.00
#
_symmetry.space_group_name_H-M   'P 1'
#
loop_
_entity.id
_entity.type
_entity.pdbx_description
1 polymer ?
#
loop_
_entity_poly.entity_id
_entity_poly.type
_entity_poly.pdbx_seq_one_letter_code
_entity_poly.pdbx_strand_id
1 'polypeptide(L)'
;MNKLFISHCAKDQSEVCRLIDLLTLGMGVCKDDIFCTSINGTLPIGESFSENIRKALQESEVVLFFITQNFLESKFCLSELGAGWGNFKKLIPFIAPPTDYKALNDTPLQGVQAIRQDSRLDLIALYSMLCNLSIAKTEAGESFYKQLLLYLETKDLQAG
;
A
#
# COMPACT_ATOMS: atom_id res chain seq x y z
N MET A 1 -17.18 0.05 3.01
CA MET A 1 -16.34 -0.85 3.81
C MET A 1 -14.95 -0.89 3.23
N ASN A 2 -13.97 -0.57 4.02
CA ASN A 2 -12.58 -0.57 3.55
C ASN A 2 -12.09 -2.01 3.32
N LYS A 3 -11.53 -2.27 2.15
CA LYS A 3 -10.98 -3.60 1.81
C LYS A 3 -9.46 -3.59 1.82
N LEU A 4 -8.87 -2.45 1.48
CA LEU A 4 -7.42 -2.28 1.38
C LEU A 4 -6.99 -1.12 2.25
N PHE A 5 -6.11 -1.40 3.20
CA PHE A 5 -5.47 -0.39 4.04
C PHE A 5 -4.06 -0.15 3.54
N ILE A 6 -3.69 1.11 3.29
CA ILE A 6 -2.32 1.48 2.91
C ILE A 6 -1.68 2.23 4.07
N SER A 7 -0.70 1.60 4.70
CA SER A 7 0.11 2.20 5.74
C SER A 7 1.37 2.80 5.13
N HIS A 8 1.64 4.06 5.40
CA HIS A 8 2.80 4.77 4.87
C HIS A 8 3.20 5.92 5.78
N CYS A 9 4.44 6.36 5.65
CA CYS A 9 4.92 7.58 6.30
C CYS A 9 4.38 8.81 5.56
N ALA A 10 3.97 9.84 6.30
CA ALA A 10 3.44 11.07 5.72
C ALA A 10 4.39 11.74 4.73
N LYS A 11 5.70 11.57 4.92
CA LYS A 11 6.73 12.10 4.01
C LYS A 11 6.68 11.47 2.62
N ASP A 12 6.07 10.28 2.48
CA ASP A 12 5.97 9.54 1.23
C ASP A 12 4.62 9.74 0.53
N GLN A 13 3.83 10.71 0.95
CA GLN A 13 2.47 10.93 0.47
C GLN A 13 2.38 11.04 -1.06
N SER A 14 3.29 11.76 -1.70
CA SER A 14 3.28 11.92 -3.16
C SER A 14 3.47 10.60 -3.89
N GLU A 15 4.37 9.75 -3.42
CA GLU A 15 4.60 8.42 -3.99
C GLU A 15 3.42 7.48 -3.76
N VAL A 16 2.79 7.57 -2.60
CA VAL A 16 1.59 6.78 -2.28
C VAL A 16 0.41 7.22 -3.14
N CYS A 17 0.25 8.50 -3.42
CA CYS A 17 -0.76 9.00 -4.36
C CYS A 17 -0.59 8.40 -5.75
N ARG A 18 0.65 8.24 -6.24
CA ARG A 18 0.93 7.57 -7.50
C ARG A 18 0.49 6.11 -7.47
N LEU A 19 0.76 5.41 -6.37
CA LEU A 19 0.30 4.03 -6.19
C LEU A 19 -1.23 3.95 -6.19
N ILE A 20 -1.91 4.88 -5.53
CA ILE A 20 -3.37 4.92 -5.50
C ILE A 20 -3.94 5.14 -6.91
N ASP A 21 -3.31 5.96 -7.73
CA ASP A 21 -3.72 6.14 -9.12
C ASP A 21 -3.57 4.83 -9.92
N LEU A 22 -2.48 4.09 -9.71
CA LEU A 22 -2.33 2.77 -10.31
C LEU A 22 -3.43 1.82 -9.88
N LEU A 23 -3.77 1.81 -8.59
CA LEU A 23 -4.83 0.95 -8.04
C LEU A 23 -6.20 1.32 -8.58
N THR A 24 -6.54 2.60 -8.59
CA THR A 24 -7.89 3.07 -8.98
C THR A 24 -8.06 3.16 -10.48
N LEU A 25 -7.20 3.90 -11.16
CA LEU A 25 -7.29 4.12 -12.61
C LEU A 25 -6.82 2.89 -13.41
N GLY A 26 -5.85 2.17 -12.88
CA GLY A 26 -5.27 1.00 -13.55
C GLY A 26 -5.99 -0.29 -13.22
N MET A 27 -6.11 -0.63 -11.95
CA MET A 27 -6.63 -1.93 -11.52
C MET A 27 -8.14 -1.94 -11.27
N GLY A 28 -8.79 -0.79 -11.34
CA GLY A 28 -10.24 -0.70 -11.11
C GLY A 28 -10.65 -0.87 -9.65
N VAL A 29 -9.73 -0.63 -8.71
CA VAL A 29 -10.04 -0.65 -7.29
C VAL A 29 -10.93 0.55 -6.96
N CYS A 30 -12.04 0.31 -6.26
CA CYS A 30 -12.92 1.39 -5.85
C CYS A 30 -12.23 2.26 -4.80
N LYS A 31 -12.29 3.57 -5.00
CA LYS A 31 -11.67 4.51 -4.08
C LYS A 31 -12.20 4.39 -2.66
N ASP A 32 -13.49 4.09 -2.53
CA ASP A 32 -14.13 3.91 -1.22
C ASP A 32 -13.67 2.63 -0.50
N ASP A 33 -13.05 1.71 -1.22
CA ASP A 33 -12.48 0.49 -0.63
C ASP A 33 -11.05 0.68 -0.09
N ILE A 34 -10.45 1.84 -0.36
CA ILE A 34 -9.08 2.14 0.08
C ILE A 34 -9.12 3.08 1.30
N PHE A 35 -8.46 2.65 2.37
CA PHE A 35 -8.15 3.53 3.49
C PHE A 35 -6.67 3.89 3.43
N CYS A 36 -6.38 5.19 3.41
CA CYS A 36 -5.02 5.70 3.44
C CYS A 36 -4.96 6.89 4.41
N THR A 37 -4.05 6.82 5.37
CA THR A 37 -3.99 7.79 6.48
C THR A 37 -3.76 9.23 6.03
N SER A 38 -3.06 9.46 4.91
CA SER A 38 -2.78 10.82 4.42
C SER A 38 -3.93 11.43 3.62
N ILE A 39 -4.86 10.63 3.09
CA ILE A 39 -5.95 11.11 2.22
C ILE A 39 -7.23 11.32 3.00
N ASN A 40 -7.46 10.54 4.05
CA ASN A 40 -8.65 10.61 4.89
C ASN A 40 -8.44 11.51 6.11
N GLY A 41 -7.66 12.58 5.95
CA GLY A 41 -7.04 13.38 7.00
C GLY A 41 -7.94 14.25 7.86
N THR A 42 -9.27 14.08 7.84
CA THR A 42 -10.14 14.83 8.75
C THR A 42 -10.64 13.91 9.86
N LEU A 43 -10.11 14.11 11.06
CA LEU A 43 -10.62 13.44 12.24
C LEU A 43 -11.90 14.07 12.71
N PRO A 44 -12.97 13.28 12.98
CA PRO A 44 -14.11 13.79 13.71
C PRO A 44 -13.70 14.31 15.08
N ILE A 45 -14.36 15.37 15.53
CA ILE A 45 -14.08 15.95 16.84
C ILE A 45 -14.33 14.90 17.93
N GLY A 46 -13.36 14.72 18.80
CA GLY A 46 -13.46 13.79 19.93
C GLY A 46 -12.96 12.37 19.65
N GLU A 47 -12.58 12.05 18.42
CA GLU A 47 -11.98 10.76 18.09
C GLU A 47 -10.46 10.88 18.00
N SER A 48 -9.78 9.85 18.49
CA SER A 48 -8.32 9.80 18.36
C SER A 48 -7.95 9.23 17.00
N PHE A 49 -6.85 9.72 16.45
CA PHE A 49 -6.30 9.24 15.17
C PHE A 49 -6.02 7.73 15.22
N SER A 50 -5.52 7.24 16.36
CA SER A 50 -5.20 5.82 16.57
C SER A 50 -6.43 4.93 16.56
N GLU A 51 -7.58 5.40 17.03
CA GLU A 51 -8.83 4.62 17.03
C GLU A 51 -9.37 4.43 15.61
N ASN A 52 -9.36 5.49 14.80
CA ASN A 52 -9.78 5.40 13.40
C ASN A 52 -8.90 4.46 12.59
N ILE A 53 -7.60 4.49 12.83
CA ILE A 53 -6.65 3.60 12.18
C ILE A 53 -6.89 2.15 12.62
N ARG A 54 -7.10 1.93 13.90
CA ARG A 54 -7.39 0.59 14.42
C ARG A 54 -8.65 0.01 13.80
N LYS A 55 -9.70 0.81 13.71
CA LYS A 55 -10.96 0.39 13.09
C LYS A 55 -10.76 0.05 11.61
N ALA A 56 -10.07 0.91 10.87
CA ALA A 56 -9.77 0.67 9.46
C ALA A 56 -8.93 -0.59 9.26
N LEU A 57 -7.95 -0.83 10.13
CA LEU A 57 -7.16 -2.06 10.11
C LEU A 57 -8.03 -3.30 10.36
N GLN A 58 -8.95 -3.23 11.31
CA GLN A 58 -9.85 -4.35 11.62
C GLN A 58 -10.80 -4.66 10.47
N GLU A 59 -11.28 -3.64 9.78
CA GLU A 59 -12.23 -3.80 8.68
C GLU A 59 -11.59 -4.24 7.36
N SER A 60 -10.29 -3.99 7.18
CA SER A 60 -9.60 -4.23 5.93
C SER A 60 -9.26 -5.71 5.75
N GLU A 61 -9.40 -6.21 4.52
CA GLU A 61 -9.00 -7.58 4.16
C GLU A 61 -7.50 -7.67 3.91
N VAL A 62 -6.93 -6.61 3.36
CA VAL A 62 -5.52 -6.54 2.96
C VAL A 62 -4.89 -5.29 3.54
N VAL A 63 -3.68 -5.43 4.08
CA VAL A 63 -2.87 -4.30 4.55
C VAL A 63 -1.61 -4.24 3.71
N LEU A 64 -1.42 -3.13 3.01
CA LEU A 64 -0.23 -2.86 2.23
C LEU A 64 0.64 -1.87 2.99
N PHE A 65 1.89 -2.26 3.24
CA PHE A 65 2.87 -1.39 3.90
C PHE A 65 3.82 -0.82 2.85
N PHE A 66 3.79 0.50 2.70
CA PHE A 66 4.67 1.21 1.78
C PHE A 66 6.03 1.44 2.46
N ILE A 67 6.96 0.52 2.21
CA ILE A 67 8.23 0.43 2.93
C ILE A 67 9.29 1.33 2.29
N THR A 68 9.66 2.36 3.02
CA THR A 68 10.74 3.30 2.71
C THR A 68 11.62 3.46 3.94
N GLN A 69 12.74 4.15 3.79
CA GLN A 69 13.53 4.52 4.95
C GLN A 69 12.73 5.40 5.93
N ASN A 70 11.91 6.30 5.40
CA ASN A 70 11.01 7.12 6.22
C ASN A 70 10.05 6.27 7.05
N PHE A 71 9.47 5.21 6.44
CA PHE A 71 8.57 4.28 7.13
C PHE A 71 9.30 3.61 8.30
N LEU A 72 10.50 3.09 8.04
CA LEU A 72 11.27 2.34 9.03
C LEU A 72 11.75 3.21 10.20
N GLU A 73 11.93 4.50 9.98
CA GLU A 73 12.29 5.47 11.01
C GLU A 73 11.10 5.98 11.83
N SER A 74 9.88 5.71 11.39
CA SER A 74 8.66 6.18 12.03
C SER A 74 8.18 5.19 13.08
N LYS A 75 8.16 5.58 14.34
CA LYS A 75 7.60 4.77 15.44
C LYS A 75 6.13 4.46 15.21
N PHE A 76 5.38 5.41 14.65
CA PHE A 76 3.96 5.25 14.35
C PHE A 76 3.74 4.19 13.27
N CYS A 77 4.52 4.24 12.18
CA CYS A 77 4.43 3.25 11.10
C CYS A 77 4.78 1.84 11.58
N LEU A 78 5.80 1.71 12.43
CA LEU A 78 6.17 0.42 13.01
C LEU A 78 5.10 -0.12 13.95
N SER A 79 4.37 0.76 14.65
CA SER A 79 3.25 0.37 15.50
C SER A 79 2.08 -0.16 14.66
N GLU A 80 1.77 0.49 13.54
CA GLU A 80 0.75 0.00 12.58
C GLU A 80 1.14 -1.36 12.03
N LEU A 81 2.41 -1.56 11.72
CA LEU A 81 2.94 -2.83 11.25
C LEU A 81 2.64 -3.95 12.26
N GLY A 82 2.94 -3.71 13.53
CA GLY A 82 2.68 -4.67 14.59
C GLY A 82 1.19 -4.97 14.76
N ALA A 83 0.35 -3.95 14.67
CA ALA A 83 -1.10 -4.10 14.77
C ALA A 83 -1.67 -4.91 13.60
N GLY A 84 -1.22 -4.65 12.37
CA GLY A 84 -1.64 -5.40 11.20
C GLY A 84 -1.25 -6.87 11.29
N TRP A 85 -0.03 -7.14 11.72
CA TRP A 85 0.48 -8.49 11.89
C TRP A 85 -0.32 -9.27 12.94
N GLY A 86 -0.66 -8.61 14.05
CA GLY A 86 -1.42 -9.23 15.14
C GLY A 86 -2.86 -9.58 14.76
N ASN A 87 -3.43 -9.01 13.73
CA ASN A 87 -4.79 -9.29 13.25
C ASN A 87 -4.86 -10.41 12.19
N PHE A 88 -3.76 -11.06 11.89
CA PHE A 88 -3.66 -12.16 10.91
C PHE A 88 -4.21 -11.81 9.53
N LYS A 89 -4.15 -10.56 9.16
CA LYS A 89 -4.59 -10.10 7.84
C LYS A 89 -3.59 -10.47 6.77
N LYS A 90 -4.02 -10.39 5.51
CA LYS A 90 -3.10 -10.54 4.40
C LYS A 90 -2.21 -9.31 4.33
N LEU A 91 -0.93 -9.48 4.59
CA LEU A 91 0.04 -8.40 4.65
C LEU A 91 0.86 -8.36 3.36
N ILE A 92 0.99 -7.17 2.79
CA ILE A 92 1.78 -6.96 1.58
C ILE A 92 2.84 -5.91 1.88
N PRO A 93 4.12 -6.32 2.04
CA PRO A 93 5.21 -5.36 2.02
C PRO A 93 5.39 -4.86 0.59
N PHE A 94 5.28 -3.54 0.40
CA PHE A 94 5.49 -2.88 -0.89
C PHE A 94 6.75 -2.04 -0.77
N ILE A 95 7.84 -2.53 -1.35
CA ILE A 95 9.17 -1.97 -1.12
C ILE A 95 9.50 -0.95 -2.22
N ALA A 96 9.73 0.29 -1.79
CA ALA A 96 10.10 1.38 -2.68
C ALA A 96 11.62 1.57 -2.68
N PRO A 97 12.32 1.41 -3.84
CA PRO A 97 13.75 1.67 -3.91
C PRO A 97 14.09 3.11 -3.45
N PRO A 98 15.26 3.34 -2.84
CA PRO A 98 16.40 2.43 -2.71
C PRO A 98 16.31 1.39 -1.59
N THR A 99 15.18 1.32 -0.89
CA THR A 99 14.96 0.30 0.13
C THR A 99 14.88 -1.08 -0.53
N ASP A 100 15.41 -2.11 0.11
CA ASP A 100 15.40 -3.49 -0.40
C ASP A 100 14.86 -4.47 0.65
N TYR A 101 14.83 -5.78 0.30
CA TYR A 101 14.32 -6.82 1.18
C TYR A 101 15.03 -6.92 2.52
N LYS A 102 16.31 -6.53 2.59
CA LYS A 102 17.08 -6.56 3.84
C LYS A 102 16.49 -5.65 4.90
N ALA A 103 15.78 -4.60 4.47
CA ALA A 103 15.12 -3.67 5.38
C ALA A 103 14.00 -4.34 6.20
N LEU A 104 13.49 -5.49 5.76
CA LEU A 104 12.48 -6.26 6.49
C LEU A 104 13.06 -7.18 7.55
N ASN A 105 14.38 -7.37 7.58
CA ASN A 105 15.04 -8.18 8.61
C ASN A 105 14.77 -7.56 9.98
N ASP A 106 14.56 -8.43 10.96
CA ASP A 106 14.23 -8.02 12.33
C ASP A 106 12.88 -7.30 12.47
N THR A 107 12.02 -7.39 11.45
CA THR A 107 10.63 -6.91 11.52
C THR A 107 9.67 -8.11 11.43
N PRO A 108 8.38 -7.94 11.82
CA PRO A 108 7.38 -8.99 11.62
C PRO A 108 7.16 -9.39 10.15
N LEU A 109 7.62 -8.58 9.21
CA LEU A 109 7.50 -8.87 7.78
C LEU A 109 8.67 -9.69 7.22
N GLN A 110 9.64 -10.04 8.04
CA GLN A 110 10.74 -10.91 7.61
C GLN A 110 10.18 -12.24 7.12
N GLY A 111 10.58 -12.63 5.90
CA GLY A 111 10.08 -13.87 5.28
C GLY A 111 8.73 -13.76 4.60
N VAL A 112 8.04 -12.63 4.71
CA VAL A 112 6.80 -12.38 3.97
C VAL A 112 7.15 -11.98 2.54
N GLN A 113 6.46 -12.58 1.57
CA GLN A 113 6.70 -12.26 0.16
C GLN A 113 6.30 -10.80 -0.11
N ALA A 114 7.21 -10.04 -0.70
CA ALA A 114 7.04 -8.61 -0.92
C ALA A 114 6.85 -8.28 -2.41
N ILE A 115 6.27 -7.11 -2.65
CA ILE A 115 6.13 -6.48 -3.98
C ILE A 115 7.18 -5.38 -4.07
N ARG A 116 7.97 -5.38 -5.15
CA ARG A 116 8.89 -4.28 -5.44
C ARG A 116 8.22 -3.27 -6.36
N GLN A 117 8.31 -2.01 -5.98
CA GLN A 117 7.72 -0.91 -6.75
C GLN A 117 8.24 -0.84 -8.19
N ASP A 118 9.50 -1.20 -8.43
CA ASP A 118 10.15 -1.12 -9.73
C ASP A 118 10.10 -2.43 -10.54
N SER A 119 9.41 -3.43 -10.06
CA SER A 119 9.30 -4.73 -10.73
C SER A 119 7.95 -4.84 -11.43
N ARG A 120 7.98 -4.91 -12.76
CA ARG A 120 6.78 -5.13 -13.57
C ARG A 120 6.08 -6.42 -13.16
N LEU A 121 6.82 -7.49 -12.99
CA LEU A 121 6.25 -8.80 -12.62
C LEU A 121 5.58 -8.77 -11.26
N ASP A 122 6.17 -8.07 -10.29
CA ASP A 122 5.59 -7.93 -8.96
C ASP A 122 4.29 -7.13 -8.99
N LEU A 123 4.25 -6.07 -9.78
CA LEU A 123 3.03 -5.25 -9.92
C LEU A 123 1.90 -6.02 -10.63
N ILE A 124 2.24 -6.85 -11.60
CA ILE A 124 1.27 -7.76 -12.25
C ILE A 124 0.76 -8.77 -11.23
N ALA A 125 1.64 -9.33 -10.40
CA ALA A 125 1.25 -10.27 -9.34
C ALA A 125 0.31 -9.61 -8.32
N LEU A 126 0.56 -8.34 -7.96
CA LEU A 126 -0.31 -7.57 -7.09
C LEU A 126 -1.71 -7.42 -7.70
N TYR A 127 -1.80 -7.06 -8.97
CA TYR A 127 -3.08 -6.94 -9.68
C TYR A 127 -3.84 -8.27 -9.66
N SER A 128 -3.16 -9.35 -10.01
CA SER A 128 -3.75 -10.69 -10.03
C SER A 128 -4.30 -11.09 -8.66
N MET A 129 -3.53 -10.84 -7.61
CA MET A 129 -3.95 -11.14 -6.24
C MET A 129 -5.18 -10.33 -5.83
N LEU A 130 -5.20 -9.03 -6.15
CA LEU A 130 -6.35 -8.17 -5.83
C LEU A 130 -7.59 -8.56 -6.62
N CYS A 131 -7.43 -9.04 -7.86
CA CYS A 131 -8.54 -9.62 -8.64
C CYS A 131 -9.10 -10.86 -7.96
N ASN A 132 -8.24 -11.76 -7.49
CA ASN A 132 -8.66 -12.98 -6.81
C ASN A 132 -9.44 -12.69 -5.52
N LEU A 133 -9.16 -11.56 -4.88
CA LEU A 133 -9.87 -11.11 -3.68
C LEU A 133 -11.10 -10.24 -4.00
N SER A 134 -11.42 -10.05 -5.27
CA SER A 134 -12.52 -9.19 -5.74
C SER A 134 -12.35 -7.72 -5.31
N ILE A 135 -11.13 -7.29 -5.08
CA ILE A 135 -10.80 -5.89 -4.77
C ILE A 135 -10.51 -5.13 -6.05
N ALA A 136 -9.73 -5.72 -6.97
CA ALA A 136 -9.51 -5.18 -8.32
C ALA A 136 -10.47 -5.82 -9.33
N LYS A 137 -10.61 -5.22 -10.51
CA LYS A 137 -11.50 -5.67 -11.57
C LYS A 137 -10.72 -6.37 -12.67
N THR A 138 -11.12 -7.59 -13.01
CA THR A 138 -10.48 -8.38 -14.07
C THR A 138 -10.61 -7.73 -15.45
N GLU A 139 -11.72 -7.01 -15.70
CA GLU A 139 -11.95 -6.29 -16.95
C GLU A 139 -11.10 -5.03 -17.10
N ALA A 140 -10.35 -4.65 -16.09
CA ALA A 140 -9.50 -3.45 -16.12
C ALA A 140 -8.13 -3.69 -16.78
N GLY A 141 -7.88 -4.87 -17.38
CA GLY A 141 -6.54 -5.25 -17.86
C GLY A 141 -5.89 -4.26 -18.81
N GLU A 142 -6.66 -3.65 -19.75
CA GLU A 142 -6.12 -2.64 -20.67
C GLU A 142 -5.74 -1.35 -19.92
N SER A 143 -6.61 -0.87 -19.05
CA SER A 143 -6.32 0.30 -18.20
C SER A 143 -5.11 0.04 -17.30
N PHE A 144 -5.03 -1.16 -16.72
CA PHE A 144 -3.90 -1.56 -15.90
C PHE A 144 -2.59 -1.50 -16.68
N TYR A 145 -2.57 -2.02 -17.88
CA TYR A 145 -1.35 -2.01 -18.70
C TYR A 145 -0.87 -0.58 -18.98
N LYS A 146 -1.79 0.32 -19.34
CA LYS A 146 -1.45 1.73 -19.59
C LYS A 146 -0.93 2.42 -18.33
N GLN A 147 -1.61 2.26 -17.21
CA GLN A 147 -1.22 2.90 -15.96
C GLN A 147 0.08 2.31 -15.40
N LEU A 148 0.32 1.01 -15.62
CA LEU A 148 1.56 0.35 -15.24
C LEU A 148 2.77 0.98 -15.95
N LEU A 149 2.66 1.21 -17.26
CA LEU A 149 3.72 1.85 -18.02
C LEU A 149 4.00 3.28 -17.52
N LEU A 150 2.95 4.05 -17.27
CA LEU A 150 3.08 5.41 -16.73
C LEU A 150 3.72 5.40 -15.34
N TYR A 151 3.32 4.48 -14.50
CA TYR A 151 3.84 4.35 -13.14
C TYR A 151 5.34 4.06 -13.14
N LEU A 152 5.79 3.16 -14.00
CA LEU A 152 7.20 2.80 -14.12
C LEU A 152 8.04 3.90 -14.78
N GLU A 153 7.53 4.54 -15.83
CA GLU A 153 8.22 5.64 -16.56
C GLU A 153 8.43 6.88 -15.69
N THR A 154 7.42 7.28 -14.92
CA THR A 154 7.51 8.47 -14.07
C THR A 154 8.65 8.36 -13.07
N LYS A 155 8.94 7.14 -12.62
CA LYS A 155 10.04 6.90 -11.69
C LYS A 155 11.39 7.06 -12.36
N ASP A 156 11.53 6.60 -13.59
CA ASP A 156 12.77 6.75 -14.34
C ASP A 156 13.12 8.24 -14.59
N LEU A 157 12.11 9.06 -14.82
CA LEU A 157 12.28 10.50 -14.97
C LEU A 157 12.70 11.20 -13.66
N GLN A 158 12.29 10.68 -12.51
CA GLN A 158 12.68 11.23 -11.22
C GLN A 158 14.08 10.76 -10.77
N ALA A 159 14.54 9.64 -11.27
CA ALA A 159 15.86 9.09 -10.98
C ALA A 159 16.98 9.71 -11.83
N GLY A 160 16.64 10.42 -12.88
CA GLY A 160 17.58 11.20 -13.69
C GLY A 160 17.69 12.65 -13.20
#